data_d2f60df1cfb500c2e02acde8e9a23550
#
_entry.id   d2f60df1cfb500c2e02acde8e9a23550
#
_cell.length_a   1.000
_cell.length_b   1.000
_cell.length_c   1.000
_cell.angle_alpha   90.00
_cell.angle_beta   90.00
_cell.angle_gamma   90.00
#
_symmetry.space_group_name_H-M   'P 1'
#
loop_
_entity.id
_entity.type
_entity.pdbx_description
1 polymer ?
#
loop_
_entity_poly.entity_id
_entity_poly.type
_entity_poly.pdbx_seq_one_letter_code
_entity_poly.pdbx_strand_id
1 'polypeptide(L)'
;MEARTLYVQRDQPDGVPPLALTGERTLPDVPEENYWFQRHLVVYRWIARRTVGRRVVDMACGEGYGSDLVAREAASVVGVDANPDAHEHARLRYVRPNLRFERNLVELFAEQCDAVVFLQTIEHVANPDDVLEHFKRLLAESDDDPVAYISTPNVLTLAPEGAERSGNPWHLKEYRAEEFRSLCEAHFSSVQLLGLFHARVLRLHQWAIEHARWDDVHRRLRITTPFYDRFTPAIGVRDFALRSAEQGAALDRALDFLAVCRP
;
A
#
# COMPACT_ATOMS: atom_id res chain seq x y z
N MET A 1 -20.65 15.09 13.63
CA MET A 1 -20.08 13.72 13.58
C MET A 1 -20.81 13.03 12.44
N GLU A 2 -20.20 13.00 11.28
CA GLU A 2 -20.76 12.27 10.14
C GLU A 2 -20.82 10.79 10.49
N ALA A 3 -21.95 10.15 10.19
CA ALA A 3 -22.12 8.72 10.38
C ALA A 3 -21.14 7.99 9.45
N ARG A 4 -20.10 7.36 10.03
CA ARG A 4 -19.14 6.56 9.26
C ARG A 4 -19.91 5.35 8.71
N THR A 5 -19.85 5.16 7.41
CA THR A 5 -20.43 3.98 6.76
C THR A 5 -19.60 2.77 7.18
N LEU A 6 -20.23 1.83 7.87
CA LEU A 6 -19.63 0.54 8.21
C LEU A 6 -19.82 -0.42 7.03
N TYR A 7 -18.78 -1.16 6.69
CA TYR A 7 -18.81 -2.13 5.62
C TYR A 7 -18.58 -3.55 6.15
N VAL A 8 -19.47 -4.47 5.75
CA VAL A 8 -19.32 -5.91 5.97
C VAL A 8 -18.81 -6.52 4.68
N GLN A 9 -17.64 -7.12 4.73
CA GLN A 9 -17.02 -7.74 3.57
C GLN A 9 -17.73 -9.02 3.18
N ARG A 10 -17.61 -9.41 1.89
CA ARG A 10 -18.08 -10.71 1.42
C ARG A 10 -17.34 -11.81 2.18
N ASP A 11 -18.05 -12.87 2.54
CA ASP A 11 -17.50 -14.02 3.26
C ASP A 11 -16.81 -13.66 4.60
N GLN A 12 -17.22 -12.53 5.22
CA GLN A 12 -16.75 -12.15 6.55
C GLN A 12 -17.24 -13.17 7.57
N PRO A 13 -16.33 -13.80 8.36
CA PRO A 13 -16.73 -14.76 9.38
C PRO A 13 -17.63 -14.14 10.44
N ASP A 14 -18.52 -14.95 11.02
CA ASP A 14 -19.37 -14.53 12.14
C ASP A 14 -18.49 -14.06 13.31
N GLY A 15 -18.86 -12.95 13.93
CA GLY A 15 -18.15 -12.36 15.05
C GLY A 15 -16.99 -11.41 14.67
N VAL A 16 -16.64 -11.31 13.39
CA VAL A 16 -15.68 -10.28 12.93
C VAL A 16 -16.42 -8.93 12.84
N PRO A 17 -15.94 -7.87 13.53
CA PRO A 17 -16.60 -6.57 13.47
C PRO A 17 -16.45 -5.92 12.08
N PRO A 18 -17.47 -5.19 11.59
CA PRO A 18 -17.35 -4.43 10.35
C PRO A 18 -16.36 -3.27 10.53
N LEU A 19 -15.70 -2.86 9.44
CA LEU A 19 -14.84 -1.70 9.42
C LEU A 19 -15.47 -0.49 8.74
N ALA A 20 -15.13 0.70 9.23
CA ALA A 20 -15.52 1.94 8.58
C ALA A 20 -14.66 2.18 7.32
N LEU A 21 -15.32 2.63 6.25
CA LEU A 21 -14.65 3.21 5.09
C LEU A 21 -14.15 4.60 5.50
N THR A 22 -12.85 4.74 5.67
CA THR A 22 -12.23 6.00 6.15
C THR A 22 -11.53 6.76 5.03
N GLY A 23 -11.33 6.14 3.86
CA GLY A 23 -10.47 6.65 2.80
C GLY A 23 -8.96 6.52 3.07
N GLU A 24 -8.58 6.12 4.30
CA GLU A 24 -7.18 5.93 4.71
C GLU A 24 -6.73 4.46 4.64
N ARG A 25 -7.66 3.56 4.54
CA ARG A 25 -7.42 2.13 4.35
C ARG A 25 -8.31 1.59 3.27
N THR A 26 -7.80 0.63 2.52
CA THR A 26 -8.61 -0.09 1.54
C THR A 26 -9.13 -1.39 2.14
N LEU A 27 -10.36 -1.74 1.78
CA LEU A 27 -10.99 -2.99 2.19
C LEU A 27 -11.17 -3.92 0.98
N PRO A 28 -10.91 -5.23 1.14
CA PRO A 28 -11.31 -6.21 0.13
C PRO A 28 -12.82 -6.18 -0.12
N ASP A 29 -13.22 -6.52 -1.34
CA ASP A 29 -14.63 -6.72 -1.74
C ASP A 29 -15.52 -5.45 -1.72
N VAL A 30 -14.94 -4.27 -1.61
CA VAL A 30 -15.63 -2.98 -1.80
C VAL A 30 -15.50 -2.57 -3.27
N PRO A 31 -16.59 -2.63 -4.07
CA PRO A 31 -16.51 -2.38 -5.50
C PRO A 31 -15.96 -1.00 -5.86
N GLU A 32 -16.34 0.03 -5.10
CA GLU A 32 -15.95 1.42 -5.29
C GLU A 32 -14.47 1.65 -4.98
N GLU A 33 -13.91 0.88 -4.04
CA GLU A 33 -12.51 0.97 -3.63
C GLU A 33 -11.61 -0.03 -4.38
N ASN A 34 -12.17 -0.88 -5.24
CA ASN A 34 -11.41 -1.97 -5.86
C ASN A 34 -10.15 -1.51 -6.59
N TYR A 35 -10.16 -0.32 -7.22
CA TYR A 35 -8.96 0.25 -7.84
C TYR A 35 -7.81 0.40 -6.83
N TRP A 36 -8.07 1.01 -5.67
CA TRP A 36 -7.09 1.23 -4.62
C TRP A 36 -6.65 -0.07 -3.98
N PHE A 37 -7.60 -0.96 -3.69
CA PHE A 37 -7.32 -2.29 -3.16
C PHE A 37 -6.38 -3.09 -4.09
N GLN A 38 -6.66 -3.17 -5.39
CA GLN A 38 -5.82 -3.91 -6.35
C GLN A 38 -4.43 -3.26 -6.52
N ARG A 39 -4.36 -1.95 -6.42
CA ARG A 39 -3.12 -1.16 -6.46
C ARG A 39 -2.20 -1.51 -5.27
N HIS A 40 -2.74 -1.68 -4.07
CA HIS A 40 -1.97 -2.14 -2.91
C HIS A 40 -1.68 -3.65 -2.99
N LEU A 41 -2.67 -4.45 -3.37
CA LEU A 41 -2.56 -5.90 -3.43
C LEU A 41 -1.43 -6.37 -4.34
N VAL A 42 -1.17 -5.68 -5.46
CA VAL A 42 -0.06 -6.04 -6.36
C VAL A 42 1.29 -5.88 -5.68
N VAL A 43 1.46 -4.87 -4.83
CA VAL A 43 2.69 -4.62 -4.05
C VAL A 43 2.88 -5.74 -3.02
N TYR A 44 1.85 -6.06 -2.24
CA TYR A 44 1.89 -7.18 -1.29
C TYR A 44 2.22 -8.52 -1.98
N ARG A 45 1.63 -8.80 -3.15
CA ARG A 45 1.95 -10.01 -3.93
C ARG A 45 3.40 -10.04 -4.42
N TRP A 46 3.96 -8.89 -4.74
CA TRP A 46 5.35 -8.77 -5.15
C TRP A 46 6.29 -9.01 -3.97
N ILE A 47 5.97 -8.48 -2.77
CA ILE A 47 6.71 -8.67 -1.52
C ILE A 47 6.63 -10.12 -1.05
N ALA A 48 5.44 -10.73 -1.00
CA ALA A 48 5.23 -12.11 -0.53
C ALA A 48 6.17 -13.12 -1.22
N ARG A 49 6.40 -12.96 -2.55
CA ARG A 49 7.33 -13.80 -3.30
C ARG A 49 8.81 -13.61 -2.91
N ARG A 50 9.13 -12.56 -2.17
CA ARG A 50 10.50 -12.19 -1.76
C ARG A 50 10.75 -12.39 -0.28
N THR A 51 9.71 -12.73 0.44
CA THR A 51 9.74 -12.98 1.88
C THR A 51 9.45 -14.45 2.22
N VAL A 52 9.63 -15.36 1.26
CA VAL A 52 9.46 -16.80 1.46
C VAL A 52 10.39 -17.29 2.56
N GLY A 53 9.81 -17.93 3.58
CA GLY A 53 10.55 -18.48 4.71
C GLY A 53 11.11 -17.46 5.72
N ARG A 54 10.80 -16.15 5.57
CA ARG A 54 11.31 -15.07 6.42
C ARG A 54 10.38 -14.73 7.58
N ARG A 55 10.94 -14.13 8.62
CA ARG A 55 10.17 -13.46 9.69
C ARG A 55 9.84 -12.05 9.22
N VAL A 56 8.55 -11.76 9.06
CA VAL A 56 8.08 -10.48 8.50
C VAL A 56 7.29 -9.70 9.52
N VAL A 57 7.50 -8.40 9.57
CA VAL A 57 6.64 -7.47 10.30
C VAL A 57 5.96 -6.53 9.31
N ASP A 58 4.64 -6.50 9.31
CA ASP A 58 3.80 -5.62 8.49
C ASP A 58 3.29 -4.48 9.35
N MET A 59 3.96 -3.33 9.24
CA MET A 59 3.73 -2.13 10.05
C MET A 59 2.60 -1.28 9.48
N ALA A 60 1.67 -0.86 10.33
CA ALA A 60 0.42 -0.19 9.96
C ALA A 60 -0.40 -1.05 8.96
N CYS A 61 -0.59 -2.33 9.32
CA CYS A 61 -1.17 -3.35 8.45
C CYS A 61 -2.66 -3.15 8.12
N GLY A 62 -3.33 -2.21 8.78
CA GLY A 62 -4.73 -1.86 8.56
C GLY A 62 -5.68 -3.03 8.76
N GLU A 63 -6.46 -3.35 7.74
CA GLU A 63 -7.45 -4.44 7.74
C GLU A 63 -6.82 -5.84 7.84
N GLY A 64 -5.54 -5.99 7.48
CA GLY A 64 -4.78 -7.23 7.65
C GLY A 64 -4.69 -8.14 6.43
N TYR A 65 -5.36 -7.83 5.30
CA TYR A 65 -5.30 -8.66 4.08
C TYR A 65 -3.87 -8.84 3.53
N GLY A 66 -3.04 -7.80 3.69
CA GLY A 66 -1.65 -7.83 3.26
C GLY A 66 -0.83 -8.80 4.09
N SER A 67 -0.95 -8.72 5.41
CA SER A 67 -0.30 -9.64 6.36
C SER A 67 -0.73 -11.10 6.12
N ASP A 68 -2.04 -11.36 5.89
CA ASP A 68 -2.54 -12.70 5.53
C ASP A 68 -1.91 -13.23 4.24
N LEU A 69 -1.79 -12.35 3.23
CA LEU A 69 -1.20 -12.72 1.95
C LEU A 69 0.28 -13.10 2.10
N VAL A 70 1.06 -12.28 2.83
CA VAL A 70 2.49 -12.53 3.09
C VAL A 70 2.67 -13.79 3.91
N ALA A 71 1.80 -14.05 4.89
CA ALA A 71 1.86 -15.24 5.74
C ALA A 71 1.66 -16.57 5.00
N ARG A 72 1.22 -16.54 3.75
CA ARG A 72 1.14 -17.76 2.91
C ARG A 72 2.50 -18.32 2.53
N GLU A 73 3.52 -17.46 2.49
CA GLU A 73 4.86 -17.78 2.00
C GLU A 73 5.94 -17.59 3.10
N ALA A 74 5.72 -16.66 4.04
CA ALA A 74 6.65 -16.33 5.10
C ALA A 74 6.71 -17.40 6.20
N ALA A 75 7.81 -17.48 6.93
CA ALA A 75 7.93 -18.34 8.11
C ALA A 75 7.03 -17.86 9.24
N SER A 76 7.00 -16.54 9.47
CA SER A 76 6.08 -15.89 10.40
C SER A 76 5.77 -14.47 9.97
N VAL A 77 4.57 -14.00 10.34
CA VAL A 77 4.16 -12.60 10.11
C VAL A 77 3.55 -12.02 11.37
N VAL A 78 3.94 -10.80 11.70
CA VAL A 78 3.30 -9.96 12.71
C VAL A 78 2.71 -8.75 12.01
N GLY A 79 1.38 -8.64 11.97
CA GLY A 79 0.69 -7.42 11.55
C GLY A 79 0.56 -6.47 12.73
N VAL A 80 1.08 -5.25 12.60
CA VAL A 80 1.05 -4.22 13.65
C VAL A 80 0.18 -3.07 13.20
N ASP A 81 -0.82 -2.71 14.01
CA ASP A 81 -1.64 -1.52 13.77
C ASP A 81 -2.06 -0.89 15.09
N ALA A 82 -2.04 0.43 15.17
CA ALA A 82 -2.43 1.17 16.36
C ALA A 82 -3.95 1.30 16.53
N ASN A 83 -4.70 1.19 15.43
CA ASN A 83 -6.14 1.37 15.42
C ASN A 83 -6.82 0.14 16.05
N PRO A 84 -7.63 0.32 17.12
CA PRO A 84 -8.25 -0.81 17.81
C PRO A 84 -9.24 -1.58 16.96
N ASP A 85 -10.00 -0.88 16.08
CA ASP A 85 -11.02 -1.52 15.24
C ASP A 85 -10.36 -2.36 14.14
N ALA A 86 -9.28 -1.83 13.51
CA ALA A 86 -8.51 -2.56 12.52
C ALA A 86 -7.84 -3.80 13.10
N HIS A 87 -7.19 -3.65 14.27
CA HIS A 87 -6.57 -4.77 14.98
C HIS A 87 -7.59 -5.87 15.33
N GLU A 88 -8.74 -5.49 15.92
CA GLU A 88 -9.79 -6.46 16.30
C GLU A 88 -10.34 -7.19 15.10
N HIS A 89 -10.61 -6.46 14.00
CA HIS A 89 -11.04 -7.04 12.74
C HIS A 89 -10.01 -8.03 12.19
N ALA A 90 -8.75 -7.59 12.03
CA ALA A 90 -7.68 -8.38 11.44
C ALA A 90 -7.45 -9.70 12.18
N ARG A 91 -7.33 -9.65 13.51
CA ARG A 91 -7.06 -10.85 14.34
C ARG A 91 -8.19 -11.87 14.35
N LEU A 92 -9.44 -11.44 14.14
CA LEU A 92 -10.60 -12.32 14.06
C LEU A 92 -10.84 -12.86 12.65
N ARG A 93 -10.49 -12.06 11.62
CA ARG A 93 -10.69 -12.43 10.23
C ARG A 93 -9.61 -13.36 9.69
N TYR A 94 -8.34 -13.08 10.00
CA TYR A 94 -7.20 -13.76 9.42
C TYR A 94 -6.50 -14.66 10.43
N VAL A 95 -6.83 -15.94 10.38
CA VAL A 95 -6.29 -16.93 11.33
C VAL A 95 -5.37 -17.90 10.60
N ARG A 96 -4.05 -17.86 10.90
CA ARG A 96 -3.02 -18.80 10.43
C ARG A 96 -2.07 -19.14 11.55
N PRO A 97 -1.46 -20.34 11.55
CA PRO A 97 -0.51 -20.74 12.59
C PRO A 97 0.73 -19.84 12.70
N ASN A 98 1.11 -19.18 11.58
CA ASN A 98 2.29 -18.32 11.46
C ASN A 98 1.95 -16.83 11.35
N LEU A 99 0.70 -16.43 11.63
CA LEU A 99 0.24 -15.04 11.58
C LEU A 99 -0.35 -14.64 12.93
N ARG A 100 0.09 -13.50 13.44
CA ARG A 100 -0.55 -12.84 14.56
C ARG A 100 -0.66 -11.34 14.31
N PHE A 101 -1.59 -10.72 15.00
CA PHE A 101 -1.77 -9.28 14.98
C PHE A 101 -1.49 -8.70 16.36
N GLU A 102 -0.82 -7.55 16.38
CA GLU A 102 -0.47 -6.82 17.59
C GLU A 102 -0.96 -5.37 17.49
N ARG A 103 -1.67 -4.93 18.53
CA ARG A 103 -2.07 -3.54 18.64
C ARG A 103 -0.94 -2.74 19.26
N ASN A 104 -0.18 -2.04 18.44
CA ASN A 104 0.95 -1.24 18.89
C ASN A 104 1.17 -0.03 17.96
N LEU A 105 1.92 0.95 18.44
CA LEU A 105 2.50 1.99 17.60
C LEU A 105 3.73 1.42 16.86
N VAL A 106 3.98 1.90 15.65
CA VAL A 106 5.12 1.47 14.82
C VAL A 106 6.44 1.64 15.58
N GLU A 107 6.60 2.76 16.28
CA GLU A 107 7.81 3.13 16.99
C GLU A 107 8.05 2.31 18.28
N LEU A 108 7.02 1.65 18.80
CA LEU A 108 7.08 0.87 20.04
C LEU A 108 7.24 -0.63 19.82
N PHE A 109 7.07 -1.11 18.59
CA PHE A 109 7.29 -2.51 18.27
C PHE A 109 8.80 -2.84 18.35
N ALA A 110 9.18 -3.98 18.96
CA ALA A 110 10.59 -4.25 19.28
C ALA A 110 11.13 -5.62 18.86
N GLU A 111 10.31 -6.47 18.22
CA GLU A 111 10.78 -7.79 17.79
C GLU A 111 11.67 -7.70 16.54
N GLN A 112 12.79 -8.43 16.57
CA GLN A 112 13.70 -8.57 15.44
C GLN A 112 13.05 -9.38 14.31
N CYS A 113 13.28 -8.96 13.08
CA CYS A 113 12.73 -9.57 11.88
C CYS A 113 13.72 -9.57 10.71
N ASP A 114 13.39 -10.31 9.67
CA ASP A 114 14.18 -10.38 8.43
C ASP A 114 13.64 -9.42 7.36
N ALA A 115 12.36 -9.04 7.48
CA ALA A 115 11.75 -8.08 6.58
C ALA A 115 10.72 -7.19 7.31
N VAL A 116 10.77 -5.90 7.02
CA VAL A 116 9.75 -4.92 7.40
C VAL A 116 8.95 -4.53 6.16
N VAL A 117 7.63 -4.52 6.29
CA VAL A 117 6.70 -4.01 5.28
C VAL A 117 6.01 -2.78 5.86
N PHE A 118 6.04 -1.65 5.13
CA PHE A 118 5.46 -0.37 5.57
C PHE A 118 4.92 0.38 4.35
N LEU A 119 3.63 0.16 4.06
CA LEU A 119 3.05 0.58 2.81
C LEU A 119 2.01 1.69 3.01
N GLN A 120 2.12 2.76 2.21
CA GLN A 120 1.18 3.89 2.18
C GLN A 120 0.91 4.45 3.59
N THR A 121 1.99 4.72 4.31
CA THR A 121 1.90 5.19 5.70
C THR A 121 2.94 6.26 6.03
N ILE A 122 4.11 6.24 5.37
CA ILE A 122 5.20 7.18 5.67
C ILE A 122 4.81 8.65 5.42
N GLU A 123 3.86 8.90 4.52
CA GLU A 123 3.27 10.21 4.24
C GLU A 123 2.45 10.78 5.42
N HIS A 124 2.02 9.92 6.34
CA HIS A 124 1.28 10.27 7.56
C HIS A 124 2.19 10.45 8.79
N VAL A 125 3.47 10.15 8.65
CA VAL A 125 4.42 10.15 9.77
C VAL A 125 5.03 11.55 9.95
N ALA A 126 5.02 12.04 11.18
CA ALA A 126 5.60 13.35 11.50
C ALA A 126 7.13 13.35 11.45
N ASN A 127 7.76 12.27 11.92
CA ASN A 127 9.21 12.09 11.96
C ASN A 127 9.60 10.82 11.19
N PRO A 128 9.64 10.84 9.86
CA PRO A 128 9.96 9.66 9.06
C PRO A 128 11.38 9.14 9.31
N ASP A 129 12.34 10.01 9.63
CA ASP A 129 13.72 9.63 9.95
C ASP A 129 13.79 8.70 11.15
N ASP A 130 13.06 8.99 12.23
CA ASP A 130 13.01 8.17 13.44
C ASP A 130 12.42 6.77 13.15
N VAL A 131 11.40 6.70 12.29
CA VAL A 131 10.76 5.45 11.88
C VAL A 131 11.72 4.61 11.02
N LEU A 132 12.43 5.21 10.07
CA LEU A 132 13.39 4.50 9.23
C LEU A 132 14.58 3.96 10.05
N GLU A 133 15.10 4.74 10.99
CA GLU A 133 16.13 4.29 11.92
C GLU A 133 15.63 3.17 12.84
N HIS A 134 14.36 3.23 13.24
CA HIS A 134 13.73 2.15 13.99
C HIS A 134 13.67 0.86 13.18
N PHE A 135 13.24 0.91 11.92
CA PHE A 135 13.21 -0.29 11.04
C PHE A 135 14.61 -0.89 10.86
N LYS A 136 15.62 -0.07 10.71
CA LYS A 136 17.01 -0.52 10.65
C LYS A 136 17.42 -1.31 11.90
N ARG A 137 17.00 -0.85 13.09
CA ARG A 137 17.24 -1.58 14.34
C ARG A 137 16.52 -2.93 14.39
N LEU A 138 15.28 -3.02 13.90
CA LEU A 138 14.52 -4.28 13.84
C LEU A 138 15.15 -5.31 12.89
N LEU A 139 15.92 -4.84 11.91
CA LEU A 139 16.60 -5.68 10.92
C LEU A 139 18.04 -6.05 11.31
N ALA A 140 18.61 -5.42 12.36
CA ALA A 140 20.03 -5.47 12.67
C ALA A 140 20.57 -6.86 13.05
N GLU A 141 19.73 -7.74 13.58
CA GLU A 141 20.11 -9.09 14.00
C GLU A 141 19.76 -10.18 12.96
N SER A 142 19.35 -9.79 11.77
CA SER A 142 19.05 -10.74 10.70
C SER A 142 20.29 -11.07 9.87
N ASP A 143 20.57 -12.36 9.73
CA ASP A 143 21.61 -12.88 8.84
C ASP A 143 21.08 -13.22 7.43
N ASP A 144 19.78 -13.07 7.19
CA ASP A 144 19.07 -13.50 5.96
C ASP A 144 18.69 -12.31 5.07
N ASP A 145 19.69 -11.59 4.52
CA ASP A 145 19.51 -10.44 3.59
C ASP A 145 18.38 -9.49 4.04
N PRO A 146 18.53 -8.82 5.20
CA PRO A 146 17.48 -8.01 5.82
C PRO A 146 17.01 -6.89 4.89
N VAL A 147 15.69 -6.63 4.89
CA VAL A 147 15.09 -5.69 3.95
C VAL A 147 13.87 -4.95 4.52
N ALA A 148 13.78 -3.64 4.26
CA ALA A 148 12.56 -2.88 4.45
C ALA A 148 11.92 -2.55 3.10
N TYR A 149 10.62 -2.82 2.98
CA TYR A 149 9.75 -2.44 1.86
C TYR A 149 8.89 -1.27 2.28
N ILE A 150 9.15 -0.09 1.73
CA ILE A 150 8.48 1.15 2.13
C ILE A 150 7.83 1.75 0.91
N SER A 151 6.53 2.08 0.99
CA SER A 151 5.84 2.72 -0.13
C SER A 151 5.14 4.01 0.27
N THR A 152 4.98 4.90 -0.72
CA THR A 152 4.26 6.16 -0.61
C THR A 152 3.66 6.55 -1.95
N PRO A 153 2.55 7.30 -2.01
CA PRO A 153 2.03 7.85 -3.25
C PRO A 153 3.02 8.82 -3.90
N ASN A 154 2.97 8.91 -5.22
CA ASN A 154 3.68 9.95 -5.96
C ASN A 154 2.83 11.22 -6.02
N VAL A 155 3.30 12.31 -5.43
CA VAL A 155 2.59 13.59 -5.43
C VAL A 155 2.26 14.09 -6.84
N LEU A 156 3.13 13.83 -7.82
CA LEU A 156 2.94 14.29 -9.20
C LEU A 156 1.74 13.66 -9.93
N THR A 157 1.31 12.48 -9.48
CA THR A 157 0.15 11.76 -10.05
C THR A 157 -1.05 11.74 -9.11
N LEU A 158 -0.84 12.04 -7.83
CA LEU A 158 -1.90 12.10 -6.83
C LEU A 158 -2.54 13.50 -6.77
N ALA A 159 -1.72 14.56 -6.87
CA ALA A 159 -2.19 15.95 -6.82
C ALA A 159 -2.99 16.30 -8.09
N PRO A 160 -4.06 17.12 -7.97
CA PRO A 160 -4.71 17.69 -9.12
C PRO A 160 -3.74 18.49 -10.01
N GLU A 161 -4.03 18.58 -11.31
CA GLU A 161 -3.19 19.31 -12.24
C GLU A 161 -2.97 20.77 -11.79
N GLY A 162 -1.70 21.17 -11.70
CA GLY A 162 -1.29 22.50 -11.23
C GLY A 162 -1.25 22.67 -9.71
N ALA A 163 -1.60 21.64 -8.92
CA ALA A 163 -1.48 21.67 -7.47
C ALA A 163 -0.15 21.04 -7.00
N GLU A 164 0.41 21.59 -5.93
CA GLU A 164 1.64 21.05 -5.32
C GLU A 164 1.37 19.88 -4.37
N ARG A 165 0.11 19.71 -3.92
CA ARG A 165 -0.32 18.67 -2.97
C ARG A 165 -1.68 18.10 -3.37
N SER A 166 -1.95 16.87 -2.97
CA SER A 166 -3.20 16.17 -3.27
C SER A 166 -4.42 16.78 -2.57
N GLY A 167 -4.21 17.49 -1.47
CA GLY A 167 -5.29 18.01 -0.62
C GLY A 167 -5.82 16.95 0.36
N ASN A 168 -5.22 15.77 0.46
CA ASN A 168 -5.53 14.80 1.51
C ASN A 168 -5.14 15.40 2.87
N PRO A 169 -6.10 15.63 3.81
CA PRO A 169 -5.82 16.28 5.08
C PRO A 169 -4.96 15.44 6.02
N TRP A 170 -4.83 14.14 5.76
CA TRP A 170 -4.06 13.20 6.58
C TRP A 170 -2.59 13.09 6.14
N HIS A 171 -2.25 13.54 4.90
CA HIS A 171 -0.88 13.54 4.43
C HIS A 171 -0.09 14.71 5.04
N LEU A 172 0.83 14.40 5.92
CA LEU A 172 1.76 15.39 6.49
C LEU A 172 2.80 15.81 5.46
N LYS A 173 3.30 14.84 4.69
CA LYS A 173 4.27 15.07 3.62
C LYS A 173 3.96 14.16 2.42
N GLU A 174 3.99 14.72 1.23
CA GLU A 174 3.89 13.99 -0.04
C GLU A 174 5.21 14.09 -0.79
N TYR A 175 5.61 13.02 -1.46
CA TYR A 175 6.96 12.86 -1.97
C TYR A 175 7.01 12.83 -3.50
N ARG A 176 8.09 13.41 -4.06
CA ARG A 176 8.58 13.10 -5.40
C ARG A 176 9.59 11.97 -5.32
N ALA A 177 9.90 11.34 -6.47
CA ALA A 177 10.81 10.19 -6.53
C ALA A 177 12.16 10.44 -5.85
N GLU A 178 12.82 11.56 -6.17
CA GLU A 178 14.14 11.89 -5.62
C GLU A 178 14.09 12.26 -4.13
N GLU A 179 13.03 12.91 -3.67
CA GLU A 179 12.85 13.22 -2.25
C GLU A 179 12.67 11.95 -1.41
N PHE A 180 11.86 11.00 -1.92
CA PHE A 180 11.64 9.74 -1.26
C PHE A 180 12.88 8.84 -1.29
N ARG A 181 13.60 8.83 -2.43
CA ARG A 181 14.88 8.14 -2.55
C ARG A 181 15.88 8.67 -1.52
N SER A 182 16.10 10.00 -1.50
CA SER A 182 17.07 10.64 -0.59
C SER A 182 16.74 10.39 0.87
N LEU A 183 15.44 10.40 1.25
CA LEU A 183 15.01 10.03 2.59
C LEU A 183 15.44 8.60 2.96
N CYS A 184 15.20 7.64 2.08
CA CYS A 184 15.60 6.25 2.33
C CYS A 184 17.13 6.06 2.34
N GLU A 185 17.85 6.69 1.41
CA GLU A 185 19.34 6.60 1.30
C GLU A 185 20.06 7.24 2.50
N ALA A 186 19.40 8.14 3.24
CA ALA A 186 19.95 8.69 4.48
C ALA A 186 20.09 7.63 5.59
N HIS A 187 19.30 6.56 5.53
CA HIS A 187 19.23 5.54 6.58
C HIS A 187 19.73 4.17 6.15
N PHE A 188 19.58 3.81 4.87
CA PHE A 188 19.91 2.49 4.34
C PHE A 188 21.09 2.52 3.39
N SER A 189 21.94 1.49 3.44
CA SER A 189 23.15 1.40 2.63
C SER A 189 22.85 1.12 1.15
N SER A 190 21.70 0.51 0.85
CA SER A 190 21.25 0.23 -0.51
C SER A 190 19.73 0.48 -0.64
N VAL A 191 19.36 1.29 -1.62
CA VAL A 191 17.97 1.63 -1.91
C VAL A 191 17.67 1.44 -3.39
N GLN A 192 16.78 0.49 -3.70
CA GLN A 192 16.23 0.34 -5.03
C GLN A 192 14.84 0.95 -5.07
N LEU A 193 14.63 1.98 -5.88
CA LEU A 193 13.32 2.61 -6.03
C LEU A 193 12.59 2.05 -7.25
N LEU A 194 11.40 1.50 -6.99
CA LEU A 194 10.46 1.03 -8.01
C LEU A 194 9.27 1.99 -8.08
N GLY A 195 8.73 2.18 -9.28
CA GLY A 195 7.45 2.83 -9.50
C GLY A 195 6.35 1.81 -9.78
N LEU A 196 5.15 2.08 -9.28
CA LEU A 196 3.93 1.37 -9.66
C LEU A 196 3.25 2.10 -10.82
N PHE A 197 2.89 1.37 -11.87
CA PHE A 197 2.31 1.93 -13.09
C PHE A 197 1.05 1.19 -13.49
N HIS A 198 0.17 1.88 -14.21
CA HIS A 198 -0.90 1.23 -14.95
C HIS A 198 -0.33 0.25 -16.00
N ALA A 199 -1.00 -0.87 -16.15
CA ALA A 199 -0.72 -1.89 -17.14
C ALA A 199 -2.02 -2.31 -17.84
N ARG A 200 -1.93 -3.09 -18.92
CA ARG A 200 -3.07 -3.71 -19.63
C ARG A 200 -4.25 -2.74 -19.84
N VAL A 201 -5.42 -3.08 -19.29
CA VAL A 201 -6.65 -2.32 -19.50
C VAL A 201 -6.57 -0.91 -18.92
N LEU A 202 -5.94 -0.73 -17.75
CA LEU A 202 -5.77 0.60 -17.16
C LEU A 202 -4.84 1.48 -17.99
N ARG A 203 -3.78 0.93 -18.57
CA ARG A 203 -2.90 1.67 -19.47
C ARG A 203 -3.63 2.11 -20.75
N LEU A 204 -4.49 1.24 -21.30
CA LEU A 204 -5.32 1.59 -22.46
C LEU A 204 -6.34 2.68 -22.09
N HIS A 205 -6.98 2.55 -20.94
CA HIS A 205 -7.93 3.54 -20.44
C HIS A 205 -7.27 4.90 -20.21
N GLN A 206 -6.11 4.92 -19.57
CA GLN A 206 -5.31 6.15 -19.38
C GLN A 206 -4.95 6.79 -20.73
N TRP A 207 -4.48 6.01 -21.70
CA TRP A 207 -4.20 6.49 -23.04
C TRP A 207 -5.45 7.10 -23.72
N ALA A 208 -6.61 6.46 -23.57
CA ALA A 208 -7.86 6.94 -24.12
C ALA A 208 -8.30 8.29 -23.49
N ILE A 209 -8.07 8.47 -22.18
CA ILE A 209 -8.28 9.75 -21.50
C ILE A 209 -7.36 10.83 -22.09
N GLU A 210 -6.06 10.55 -22.13
CA GLU A 210 -5.03 11.53 -22.53
C GLU A 210 -5.10 11.91 -24.02
N HIS A 211 -5.45 10.98 -24.91
CA HIS A 211 -5.33 11.18 -26.38
C HIS A 211 -6.67 11.16 -27.13
N ALA A 212 -7.68 10.45 -26.62
CA ALA A 212 -8.99 10.32 -27.28
C ALA A 212 -10.09 11.13 -26.58
N ARG A 213 -9.75 11.96 -25.56
CA ARG A 213 -10.72 12.74 -24.78
C ARG A 213 -11.86 11.88 -24.25
N TRP A 214 -11.53 10.67 -23.76
CA TRP A 214 -12.51 9.68 -23.35
C TRP A 214 -13.45 10.20 -22.26
N ASP A 215 -12.92 11.03 -21.33
CA ASP A 215 -13.71 11.66 -20.27
C ASP A 215 -14.80 12.59 -20.83
N ASP A 216 -14.51 13.32 -21.89
CA ASP A 216 -15.50 14.19 -22.57
C ASP A 216 -16.56 13.34 -23.27
N VAL A 217 -16.16 12.23 -23.89
CA VAL A 217 -17.06 11.32 -24.62
C VAL A 217 -18.10 10.73 -23.68
N HIS A 218 -17.67 10.07 -22.60
CA HIS A 218 -18.62 9.42 -21.70
C HIS A 218 -19.43 10.41 -20.84
N ARG A 219 -18.89 11.60 -20.56
CA ARG A 219 -19.65 12.69 -19.92
C ARG A 219 -20.74 13.21 -20.86
N ARG A 220 -20.42 13.44 -22.15
CA ARG A 220 -21.38 13.87 -23.15
C ARG A 220 -22.50 12.85 -23.39
N LEU A 221 -22.15 11.58 -23.39
CA LEU A 221 -23.10 10.47 -23.55
C LEU A 221 -23.85 10.10 -22.25
N ARG A 222 -23.51 10.74 -21.12
CA ARG A 222 -24.08 10.45 -19.79
C ARG A 222 -23.92 9.01 -19.34
N ILE A 223 -22.81 8.36 -19.75
CA ILE A 223 -22.51 6.97 -19.40
C ILE A 223 -21.37 6.82 -18.38
N THR A 224 -20.94 7.93 -17.76
CA THR A 224 -19.83 7.94 -16.79
C THR A 224 -20.08 6.94 -15.65
N THR A 225 -21.15 7.10 -14.91
CA THR A 225 -21.51 6.22 -13.78
C THR A 225 -21.67 4.76 -14.23
N PRO A 226 -22.55 4.40 -15.20
CA PRO A 226 -22.70 3.01 -15.60
C PRO A 226 -21.44 2.38 -16.22
N PHE A 227 -20.51 3.19 -16.75
CA PHE A 227 -19.21 2.72 -17.23
C PHE A 227 -18.32 2.34 -16.04
N TYR A 228 -18.11 3.26 -15.08
CA TYR A 228 -17.23 3.02 -13.94
C TYR A 228 -17.78 1.99 -12.96
N ASP A 229 -19.10 1.87 -12.79
CA ASP A 229 -19.75 0.83 -12.00
C ASP A 229 -19.41 -0.59 -12.48
N ARG A 230 -19.08 -0.73 -13.78
CA ARG A 230 -18.66 -2.02 -14.37
C ARG A 230 -17.16 -2.12 -14.51
N PHE A 231 -16.49 -1.01 -14.81
CA PHE A 231 -15.05 -0.98 -15.07
C PHE A 231 -14.25 -1.15 -13.78
N THR A 232 -14.60 -0.41 -12.73
CA THR A 232 -13.85 -0.43 -11.46
C THR A 232 -13.81 -1.83 -10.82
N PRO A 233 -14.93 -2.57 -10.69
CA PRO A 233 -14.89 -3.93 -10.14
C PRO A 233 -14.12 -4.94 -11.01
N ALA A 234 -13.96 -4.68 -12.31
CA ALA A 234 -13.24 -5.55 -13.23
C ALA A 234 -11.72 -5.39 -13.18
N ILE A 235 -11.22 -4.32 -12.53
CA ILE A 235 -9.78 -4.06 -12.36
C ILE A 235 -9.18 -5.15 -11.47
N GLY A 236 -8.03 -5.69 -11.89
CA GLY A 236 -7.30 -6.70 -11.12
C GLY A 236 -5.82 -6.37 -10.99
N VAL A 237 -5.10 -7.13 -10.18
CA VAL A 237 -3.65 -6.95 -9.95
C VAL A 237 -2.82 -6.95 -11.23
N ARG A 238 -3.29 -7.59 -12.31
CA ARG A 238 -2.60 -7.64 -13.61
C ARG A 238 -2.65 -6.31 -14.37
N ASP A 239 -3.50 -5.39 -13.92
CA ASP A 239 -3.65 -4.06 -14.51
C ASP A 239 -2.69 -3.05 -13.91
N PHE A 240 -1.81 -3.52 -13.02
CA PHE A 240 -0.71 -2.77 -12.43
C PHE A 240 0.62 -3.49 -12.62
N ALA A 241 1.72 -2.74 -12.63
CA ALA A 241 3.08 -3.29 -12.76
C ALA A 241 4.10 -2.44 -12.01
N LEU A 242 4.93 -3.09 -11.18
CA LEU A 242 6.13 -2.48 -10.59
C LEU A 242 7.28 -2.49 -11.61
N ARG A 243 7.98 -1.36 -11.77
CA ARG A 243 9.12 -1.18 -12.67
C ARG A 243 10.17 -0.28 -12.05
N SER A 244 11.44 -0.54 -12.30
CA SER A 244 12.55 0.34 -11.90
C SER A 244 12.89 1.33 -13.01
N ALA A 245 13.62 2.42 -12.63
CA ALA A 245 14.19 3.35 -13.58
C ALA A 245 15.21 2.67 -14.52
N GLU A 246 15.94 1.66 -14.05
CA GLU A 246 16.87 0.84 -14.83
C GLU A 246 16.17 0.07 -15.98
N GLN A 247 14.86 -0.20 -15.82
CA GLN A 247 14.01 -0.81 -16.84
C GLN A 247 13.39 0.24 -17.77
N GLY A 248 13.89 1.48 -17.77
CA GLY A 248 13.45 2.58 -18.63
C GLY A 248 12.13 3.23 -18.16
N ALA A 249 11.70 3.01 -16.91
CA ALA A 249 10.50 3.64 -16.39
C ALA A 249 10.77 5.08 -15.93
N ALA A 250 9.96 6.04 -16.38
CA ALA A 250 9.97 7.40 -15.88
C ALA A 250 9.21 7.45 -14.54
N LEU A 251 9.95 7.47 -13.42
CA LEU A 251 9.37 7.40 -12.07
C LEU A 251 8.40 8.56 -11.78
N ASP A 252 8.58 9.73 -12.38
CA ASP A 252 7.65 10.86 -12.25
C ASP A 252 6.22 10.54 -12.70
N ARG A 253 6.05 9.51 -13.54
CA ARG A 253 4.74 9.02 -14.01
C ARG A 253 4.21 7.83 -13.21
N ALA A 254 4.95 7.39 -12.20
CA ALA A 254 4.50 6.31 -11.33
C ALA A 254 3.30 6.77 -10.49
N LEU A 255 2.40 5.86 -10.17
CA LEU A 255 1.27 6.09 -9.26
C LEU A 255 1.76 6.15 -7.81
N ASP A 256 2.64 5.19 -7.46
CA ASP A 256 3.28 5.06 -6.16
C ASP A 256 4.76 4.74 -6.33
N PHE A 257 5.52 4.97 -5.29
CA PHE A 257 6.87 4.47 -5.14
C PHE A 257 6.91 3.30 -4.17
N LEU A 258 7.79 2.34 -4.44
CA LEU A 258 8.19 1.28 -3.52
C LEU A 258 9.71 1.31 -3.41
N ALA A 259 10.22 1.68 -2.26
CA ALA A 259 11.63 1.56 -1.90
C ALA A 259 11.90 0.17 -1.31
N VAL A 260 12.94 -0.49 -1.84
CA VAL A 260 13.51 -1.73 -1.31
C VAL A 260 14.82 -1.35 -0.66
N CYS A 261 14.84 -1.29 0.67
CA CYS A 261 15.91 -0.73 1.46
C CYS A 261 16.67 -1.83 2.22
N ARG A 262 17.99 -1.84 2.15
CA ARG A 262 18.85 -2.75 2.94
C ARG A 262 19.72 -1.95 3.89
N PRO A 263 19.89 -2.43 5.15
CA PRO A 263 20.70 -1.77 6.19
C PRO A 263 22.14 -1.51 5.79
#